data_e383bcd0324373f14d67b09752cdfeca
#
_entry.id   e383bcd0324373f14d67b09752cdfeca
#
_cell.length_a   1.000
_cell.length_b   1.000
_cell.length_c   1.000
_cell.angle_alpha   90.00
_cell.angle_beta   90.00
_cell.angle_gamma   90.00
#
_symmetry.space_group_name_H-M   'P 1'
#
loop_
_entity.id
_entity.type
_entity.pdbx_description
1 polymer ?
#
loop_
_entity_poly.entity_id
_entity_poly.type
_entity_poly.pdbx_seq_one_letter_code
_entity_poly.pdbx_strand_id
1 'polypeptide(L)'
;MASSLRNKAFFTAALLALGIGLNEADAQNRVRGKITAVSESGFVVDEKTQVRLGDKTEIVYTQPVALSEIKPGDFLGVTSVKHADGKLIAYEVRRFPKPVNPGHRPFDGRDDQTMTNATVGATVQSANGRELTLTYDGGSQKIVVPPDASVSTLVPGQRSQLVAGAAVNLTMDAQNVALRIQVSPKK
;
A
#
# COMPACT_ATOMS: atom_id res chain seq x y z
N MET A 1 12.30 80.53 31.61
CA MET A 1 12.64 79.11 31.94
C MET A 1 11.58 78.22 31.34
N ALA A 2 11.87 77.63 30.20
CA ALA A 2 10.91 76.86 29.40
C ALA A 2 11.08 75.34 29.71
N SER A 3 10.00 74.71 30.12
CA SER A 3 9.97 73.25 30.25
C SER A 3 9.14 72.64 29.11
N SER A 4 9.85 71.89 28.29
CA SER A 4 9.33 71.17 27.10
C SER A 4 8.63 69.90 27.52
N LEU A 5 7.34 69.78 27.24
CA LEU A 5 6.57 68.53 27.32
C LEU A 5 6.65 67.80 25.98
N ARG A 6 7.37 66.68 25.98
CA ARG A 6 7.44 65.74 24.82
C ARG A 6 6.28 64.75 24.90
N ASN A 7 5.33 64.90 23.97
CA ASN A 7 4.26 63.93 23.71
C ASN A 7 4.87 62.60 23.18
N LYS A 8 4.67 61.52 23.93
CA LYS A 8 4.94 60.14 23.43
C LYS A 8 3.65 59.61 22.80
N ALA A 9 3.64 59.50 21.50
CA ALA A 9 2.63 58.79 20.76
C ALA A 9 2.82 57.29 20.96
N PHE A 10 1.84 56.62 21.54
CA PHE A 10 1.76 55.16 21.57
C PHE A 10 1.24 54.68 20.22
N PHE A 11 2.11 54.06 19.45
CA PHE A 11 1.70 53.25 18.29
C PHE A 11 1.24 51.87 18.78
N THR A 12 -0.06 51.65 18.76
CA THR A 12 -0.61 50.30 18.98
C THR A 12 -0.50 49.52 17.66
N ALA A 13 0.47 48.61 17.58
CA ALA A 13 0.60 47.68 16.48
C ALA A 13 -0.46 46.61 16.65
N ALA A 14 -1.50 46.63 15.81
CA ALA A 14 -2.46 45.55 15.66
C ALA A 14 -1.75 44.39 14.94
N LEU A 15 -1.45 43.31 15.66
CA LEU A 15 -0.97 42.05 15.08
C LEU A 15 -2.17 41.36 14.41
N LEU A 16 -2.25 41.48 13.09
CA LEU A 16 -3.11 40.58 12.28
C LEU A 16 -2.51 39.18 12.32
N ALA A 17 -3.04 38.32 13.17
CA ALA A 17 -2.77 36.88 13.09
C ALA A 17 -3.44 36.37 11.81
N LEU A 18 -2.64 36.23 10.70
CA LEU A 18 -3.03 35.37 9.58
C LEU A 18 -3.06 33.94 10.13
N GLY A 19 -4.25 33.43 10.36
CA GLY A 19 -4.50 32.01 10.55
C GLY A 19 -4.10 31.27 9.28
N ILE A 20 -2.87 30.77 9.25
CA ILE A 20 -2.47 29.75 8.29
C ILE A 20 -3.25 28.51 8.72
N GLY A 21 -4.37 28.26 8.03
CA GLY A 21 -5.06 26.98 8.10
C GLY A 21 -4.06 25.91 7.66
N LEU A 22 -3.46 25.24 8.62
CA LEU A 22 -2.80 23.97 8.40
C LEU A 22 -3.92 23.03 7.94
N ASN A 23 -4.01 22.79 6.64
CA ASN A 23 -4.65 21.60 6.15
C ASN A 23 -3.93 20.45 6.85
N GLU A 24 -4.55 19.89 7.88
CA GLU A 24 -4.20 18.56 8.35
C GLU A 24 -4.47 17.64 7.15
N ALA A 25 -3.44 17.42 6.34
CA ALA A 25 -3.42 16.29 5.43
C ALA A 25 -3.62 15.09 6.34
N ASP A 26 -4.80 14.45 6.23
CA ASP A 26 -5.19 13.28 7.00
C ASP A 26 -3.99 12.34 7.08
N ALA A 27 -3.35 12.28 8.25
CA ALA A 27 -2.23 11.38 8.50
C ALA A 27 -2.81 9.97 8.50
N GLN A 28 -2.85 9.35 7.32
CA GLN A 28 -3.35 8.00 7.15
C GLN A 28 -2.39 7.03 7.84
N ASN A 29 -2.78 6.55 9.01
CA ASN A 29 -2.05 5.50 9.71
C ASN A 29 -2.16 4.19 8.95
N ARG A 30 -1.04 3.71 8.40
CA ARG A 30 -0.98 2.40 7.76
C ARG A 30 -0.63 1.33 8.80
N VAL A 31 -1.47 0.30 8.89
CA VAL A 31 -1.28 -0.85 9.78
C VAL A 31 -1.18 -2.12 8.96
N ARG A 32 -0.21 -2.97 9.29
CA ARG A 32 -0.06 -4.33 8.76
C ARG A 32 0.04 -5.29 9.93
N GLY A 33 -0.60 -6.45 9.83
CA GLY A 33 -0.55 -7.48 10.86
C GLY A 33 -1.58 -8.57 10.64
N LYS A 34 -1.87 -9.32 11.69
CA LYS A 34 -2.90 -10.38 11.70
C LYS A 34 -4.07 -9.97 12.59
N ILE A 35 -5.28 -10.30 12.16
CA ILE A 35 -6.47 -10.15 13.01
C ILE A 35 -6.37 -11.15 14.15
N THR A 36 -6.46 -10.68 15.39
CA THR A 36 -6.43 -11.52 16.60
C THR A 36 -7.78 -11.66 17.25
N ALA A 37 -8.65 -10.66 17.12
CA ALA A 37 -10.03 -10.71 17.62
C ALA A 37 -10.96 -9.93 16.67
N VAL A 38 -12.23 -10.35 16.61
CA VAL A 38 -13.27 -9.72 15.77
C VAL A 38 -14.48 -9.42 16.63
N SER A 39 -15.11 -8.27 16.42
CA SER A 39 -16.37 -7.84 17.03
C SER A 39 -17.34 -7.33 15.96
N GLU A 40 -18.56 -6.99 16.34
CA GLU A 40 -19.55 -6.39 15.43
C GLU A 40 -19.11 -5.04 14.86
N SER A 41 -18.38 -4.24 15.64
CA SER A 41 -17.95 -2.89 15.26
C SER A 41 -16.55 -2.80 14.68
N GLY A 42 -15.75 -3.90 14.68
CA GLY A 42 -14.37 -3.87 14.22
C GLY A 42 -13.56 -5.11 14.57
N PHE A 43 -12.26 -4.95 14.65
CA PHE A 43 -11.33 -6.05 14.97
C PHE A 43 -10.04 -5.51 15.60
N VAL A 44 -9.23 -6.42 16.14
CA VAL A 44 -7.92 -6.12 16.72
C VAL A 44 -6.83 -6.73 15.85
N VAL A 45 -5.76 -5.95 15.59
CA VAL A 45 -4.57 -6.40 14.88
C VAL A 45 -3.43 -6.58 15.85
N ASP A 46 -2.78 -7.74 15.81
CA ASP A 46 -1.61 -8.14 16.61
C ASP A 46 -1.77 -7.84 18.11
N GLU A 47 -3.00 -8.08 18.66
CA GLU A 47 -3.37 -7.86 20.07
C GLU A 47 -3.21 -6.41 20.57
N LYS A 48 -2.92 -5.46 19.68
CA LYS A 48 -2.55 -4.08 20.04
C LYS A 48 -3.42 -3.02 19.40
N THR A 49 -3.65 -3.12 18.10
CA THR A 49 -4.30 -2.06 17.34
C THR A 49 -5.78 -2.37 17.18
N GLN A 50 -6.62 -1.57 17.85
CA GLN A 50 -8.07 -1.63 17.62
C GLN A 50 -8.42 -0.88 16.34
N VAL A 51 -9.19 -1.53 15.48
CA VAL A 51 -9.66 -1.01 14.20
C VAL A 51 -11.18 -1.01 14.20
N ARG A 52 -11.78 0.14 13.97
CA ARG A 52 -13.23 0.27 13.80
C ARG A 52 -13.62 0.20 12.34
N LEU A 53 -14.78 -0.37 12.05
CA LEU A 53 -15.36 -0.41 10.72
C LEU A 53 -16.40 0.70 10.59
N GLY A 54 -16.25 1.54 9.58
CA GLY A 54 -17.23 2.55 9.21
C GLY A 54 -18.07 2.09 8.01
N ASP A 55 -19.16 2.82 7.73
CA ASP A 55 -20.06 2.52 6.59
C ASP A 55 -19.35 2.67 5.24
N LYS A 56 -18.33 3.51 5.19
CA LYS A 56 -17.53 3.78 3.97
C LYS A 56 -16.23 2.97 3.91
N THR A 57 -16.00 2.05 4.85
CA THR A 57 -14.80 1.21 4.85
C THR A 57 -14.78 0.34 3.59
N GLU A 58 -13.78 0.55 2.74
CA GLU A 58 -13.55 -0.31 1.57
C GLU A 58 -12.84 -1.59 2.01
N ILE A 59 -13.41 -2.75 1.72
CA ILE A 59 -12.77 -4.04 1.94
C ILE A 59 -12.38 -4.64 0.60
N VAL A 60 -11.12 -5.01 0.47
CA VAL A 60 -10.54 -5.68 -0.69
C VAL A 60 -9.96 -7.01 -0.25
N TYR A 61 -10.31 -8.07 -0.95
CA TYR A 61 -9.83 -9.42 -0.65
C TYR A 61 -8.72 -9.83 -1.61
N THR A 62 -7.63 -10.37 -1.07
CA THR A 62 -6.54 -10.96 -1.82
C THR A 62 -6.89 -12.41 -2.16
N GLN A 63 -7.38 -12.64 -3.36
CA GLN A 63 -7.77 -13.96 -3.83
C GLN A 63 -6.58 -14.66 -4.48
N PRO A 64 -6.14 -15.84 -3.99
CA PRO A 64 -5.16 -16.66 -4.67
C PRO A 64 -5.64 -17.06 -6.06
N VAL A 65 -4.74 -17.05 -7.04
CA VAL A 65 -5.00 -17.50 -8.41
C VAL A 65 -3.81 -18.33 -8.90
N ALA A 66 -4.04 -19.18 -9.89
CA ALA A 66 -2.96 -19.95 -10.49
C ALA A 66 -2.06 -19.06 -11.36
N LEU A 67 -0.75 -19.31 -11.36
CA LEU A 67 0.19 -18.61 -12.24
C LEU A 67 -0.17 -18.76 -13.73
N SER A 68 -0.81 -19.87 -14.10
CA SER A 68 -1.31 -20.13 -15.46
C SER A 68 -2.41 -19.17 -15.91
N GLU A 69 -3.09 -18.53 -14.98
CA GLU A 69 -4.12 -17.51 -15.28
C GLU A 69 -3.53 -16.14 -15.66
N ILE A 70 -2.26 -15.91 -15.39
CA ILE A 70 -1.56 -14.69 -15.79
C ILE A 70 -1.27 -14.73 -17.29
N LYS A 71 -1.71 -13.71 -18.02
CA LYS A 71 -1.65 -13.61 -19.48
C LYS A 71 -1.01 -12.30 -19.94
N PRO A 72 -0.48 -12.25 -21.17
CA PRO A 72 -0.13 -10.99 -21.80
C PRO A 72 -1.31 -10.00 -21.76
N GLY A 73 -1.02 -8.75 -21.44
CA GLY A 73 -2.01 -7.69 -21.21
C GLY A 73 -2.44 -7.51 -19.75
N ASP A 74 -2.23 -8.49 -18.87
CA ASP A 74 -2.50 -8.30 -17.43
C ASP A 74 -1.56 -7.24 -16.85
N PHE A 75 -2.08 -6.42 -15.92
CA PHE A 75 -1.25 -5.50 -15.15
C PHE A 75 -0.91 -6.12 -13.80
N LEU A 76 0.39 -6.25 -13.53
CA LEU A 76 0.91 -6.90 -12.33
C LEU A 76 1.72 -5.95 -11.46
N GLY A 77 1.66 -6.17 -10.15
CA GLY A 77 2.68 -5.78 -9.20
C GLY A 77 3.48 -7.01 -8.79
N VAL A 78 4.77 -6.99 -9.06
CA VAL A 78 5.65 -8.10 -8.74
C VAL A 78 6.72 -7.64 -7.77
N THR A 79 6.77 -8.29 -6.60
CA THR A 79 7.84 -8.12 -5.63
C THR A 79 8.86 -9.22 -5.85
N SER A 80 10.12 -8.83 -6.07
CA SER A 80 11.19 -9.76 -6.39
C SER A 80 12.47 -9.45 -5.63
N VAL A 81 13.31 -10.46 -5.49
CA VAL A 81 14.68 -10.37 -4.95
C VAL A 81 15.65 -10.47 -6.10
N LYS A 82 16.66 -9.61 -6.11
CA LYS A 82 17.76 -9.66 -7.05
C LYS A 82 18.81 -10.68 -6.55
N HIS A 83 19.03 -11.73 -7.32
CA HIS A 83 20.04 -12.73 -7.04
C HIS A 83 21.43 -12.29 -7.50
N ALA A 84 22.47 -12.99 -7.04
CA ALA A 84 23.87 -12.68 -7.35
C ALA A 84 24.19 -12.74 -8.86
N ASP A 85 23.45 -13.53 -9.63
CA ASP A 85 23.54 -13.62 -11.09
C ASP A 85 22.77 -12.50 -11.83
N GLY A 86 22.22 -11.54 -11.08
CA GLY A 86 21.46 -10.40 -11.57
C GLY A 86 20.00 -10.67 -11.91
N LYS A 87 19.53 -11.92 -11.82
CA LYS A 87 18.14 -12.29 -12.07
C LYS A 87 17.21 -11.78 -10.97
N LEU A 88 16.03 -11.36 -11.38
CA LEU A 88 14.94 -11.04 -10.48
C LEU A 88 14.07 -12.27 -10.27
N ILE A 89 13.95 -12.73 -9.03
CA ILE A 89 13.12 -13.87 -8.65
C ILE A 89 11.94 -13.36 -7.85
N ALA A 90 10.73 -13.58 -8.35
CA ALA A 90 9.51 -13.16 -7.69
C ALA A 90 9.21 -14.04 -6.47
N TYR A 91 8.74 -13.41 -5.38
CA TYR A 91 8.12 -14.12 -4.26
C TYR A 91 6.65 -13.75 -4.10
N GLU A 92 6.22 -12.63 -4.69
CA GLU A 92 4.81 -12.23 -4.74
C GLU A 92 4.49 -11.65 -6.12
N VAL A 93 3.40 -12.13 -6.71
CA VAL A 93 2.79 -11.62 -7.94
C VAL A 93 1.36 -11.25 -7.65
N ARG A 94 0.99 -10.01 -7.93
CA ARG A 94 -0.37 -9.51 -7.73
C ARG A 94 -0.93 -8.93 -9.01
N ARG A 95 -2.02 -9.50 -9.49
CA ARG A 95 -2.76 -8.94 -10.60
C ARG A 95 -3.69 -7.82 -10.12
N PHE A 96 -3.61 -6.67 -10.76
CA PHE A 96 -4.47 -5.53 -10.50
C PHE A 96 -5.52 -5.36 -11.60
N PRO A 97 -6.76 -4.98 -11.26
CA PRO A 97 -7.80 -4.73 -12.27
C PRO A 97 -7.55 -3.45 -13.08
N LYS A 98 -6.69 -2.57 -12.59
CA LYS A 98 -6.28 -1.30 -13.22
C LYS A 98 -4.82 -1.04 -12.93
N PRO A 99 -4.09 -0.29 -13.79
CA PRO A 99 -2.72 0.14 -13.52
C PRO A 99 -2.61 0.91 -12.20
N VAL A 100 -1.58 0.57 -11.42
CA VAL A 100 -1.27 1.21 -10.13
C VAL A 100 0.23 1.52 -10.10
N ASN A 101 0.59 2.81 -10.04
CA ASN A 101 1.98 3.29 -9.91
C ASN A 101 2.96 2.51 -10.82
N PRO A 102 2.86 2.59 -12.15
CA PRO A 102 3.74 1.86 -13.06
C PRO A 102 5.21 2.17 -12.82
N GLY A 103 6.09 1.21 -13.11
CA GLY A 103 7.54 1.37 -13.01
C GLY A 103 8.23 0.27 -12.21
N HIS A 104 9.56 0.41 -12.13
CA HIS A 104 10.45 -0.50 -11.37
C HIS A 104 11.22 0.33 -10.36
N ARG A 105 11.25 -0.11 -9.09
CA ARG A 105 11.86 0.64 -7.98
C ARG A 105 12.28 -0.27 -6.83
N PRO A 106 13.24 0.16 -5.99
CA PRO A 106 13.52 -0.51 -4.72
C PRO A 106 12.26 -0.66 -3.86
N PHE A 107 12.18 -1.72 -3.08
CA PHE A 107 11.02 -2.04 -2.25
C PHE A 107 11.44 -2.33 -0.81
N ASP A 108 10.65 -1.81 0.13
CA ASP A 108 10.76 -2.05 1.57
C ASP A 108 12.12 -1.63 2.19
N GLY A 109 12.79 -0.61 1.57
CA GLY A 109 14.06 -0.08 2.06
C GLY A 109 15.25 -1.03 1.93
N ARG A 110 15.12 -2.12 1.15
CA ARG A 110 16.17 -3.11 0.89
C ARG A 110 16.70 -2.98 -0.53
N ASP A 111 18.03 -3.00 -0.67
CA ASP A 111 18.70 -2.83 -1.96
C ASP A 111 18.54 -4.06 -2.88
N ASP A 112 18.30 -5.25 -2.29
CA ASP A 112 18.10 -6.51 -2.99
C ASP A 112 16.63 -6.78 -3.36
N GLN A 113 15.68 -5.97 -2.84
CA GLN A 113 14.25 -6.12 -3.14
C GLN A 113 13.73 -5.05 -4.07
N THR A 114 12.92 -5.47 -5.02
CA THR A 114 12.31 -4.56 -6.00
C THR A 114 10.81 -4.78 -6.14
N MET A 115 10.11 -3.72 -6.47
CA MET A 115 8.71 -3.72 -6.88
C MET A 115 8.64 -3.31 -8.35
N THR A 116 8.07 -4.18 -9.19
CA THR A 116 7.78 -3.88 -10.59
C THR A 116 6.28 -3.87 -10.80
N ASN A 117 5.72 -2.70 -11.11
CA ASN A 117 4.31 -2.55 -11.49
C ASN A 117 4.24 -2.28 -12.99
N ALA A 118 3.75 -3.25 -13.74
CA ALA A 118 3.85 -3.20 -15.20
C ALA A 118 2.85 -4.14 -15.89
N THR A 119 2.70 -3.94 -17.20
CA THR A 119 1.90 -4.82 -18.06
C THR A 119 2.74 -6.02 -18.48
N VAL A 120 2.13 -7.19 -18.48
CA VAL A 120 2.74 -8.42 -19.01
C VAL A 120 2.84 -8.30 -20.54
N GLY A 121 4.05 -8.19 -21.06
CA GLY A 121 4.31 -8.20 -22.50
C GLY A 121 4.41 -9.63 -23.04
N ALA A 122 5.12 -10.52 -22.32
CA ALA A 122 5.29 -11.92 -22.70
C ALA A 122 5.42 -12.83 -21.49
N THR A 123 5.10 -14.11 -21.69
CA THR A 123 5.29 -15.18 -20.72
C THR A 123 6.02 -16.35 -21.38
N VAL A 124 7.05 -16.88 -20.74
CA VAL A 124 7.82 -18.02 -21.23
C VAL A 124 7.92 -19.06 -20.12
N GLN A 125 7.59 -20.31 -20.44
CA GLN A 125 7.80 -21.41 -19.51
C GLN A 125 9.30 -21.72 -19.40
N SER A 126 9.81 -21.88 -18.20
CA SER A 126 11.20 -22.23 -17.92
C SER A 126 11.29 -23.43 -16.97
N ALA A 127 12.48 -24.04 -16.86
CA ALA A 127 12.72 -25.17 -15.96
C ALA A 127 12.47 -24.79 -14.48
N ASN A 128 12.65 -23.51 -14.12
CA ASN A 128 12.54 -23.01 -12.76
C ASN A 128 11.22 -22.23 -12.51
N GLY A 129 10.19 -22.47 -13.31
CA GLY A 129 8.92 -21.77 -13.23
C GLY A 129 8.56 -21.06 -14.54
N ARG A 130 8.03 -19.87 -14.44
CA ARG A 130 7.64 -19.05 -15.60
C ARG A 130 8.42 -17.74 -15.59
N GLU A 131 9.02 -17.35 -16.71
CA GLU A 131 9.58 -16.04 -16.91
C GLU A 131 8.51 -15.09 -17.47
N LEU A 132 8.35 -13.94 -16.83
CA LEU A 132 7.49 -12.84 -17.27
C LEU A 132 8.34 -11.71 -17.79
N THR A 133 8.01 -11.19 -18.96
CA THR A 133 8.52 -9.87 -19.42
C THR A 133 7.49 -8.83 -19.08
N LEU A 134 7.83 -7.92 -18.16
CA LEU A 134 6.98 -6.84 -17.66
C LEU A 134 7.42 -5.53 -18.31
N THR A 135 6.50 -4.83 -18.98
CA THR A 135 6.78 -3.58 -19.70
C THR A 135 6.07 -2.41 -19.03
N TYR A 136 6.79 -1.32 -18.85
CA TYR A 136 6.32 -0.05 -18.31
C TYR A 136 6.96 1.12 -19.08
N ASP A 137 6.47 2.34 -18.86
CA ASP A 137 7.05 3.53 -19.48
C ASP A 137 8.52 3.69 -19.06
N GLY A 138 9.41 3.71 -20.04
CA GLY A 138 10.85 3.83 -19.84
C GLY A 138 11.62 2.51 -19.68
N GLY A 139 10.94 1.32 -19.78
CA GLY A 139 11.69 0.07 -19.73
C GLY A 139 10.89 -1.21 -19.65
N SER A 140 11.63 -2.28 -19.45
CA SER A 140 11.07 -3.62 -19.19
C SER A 140 11.94 -4.40 -18.21
N GLN A 141 11.33 -5.37 -17.52
CA GLN A 141 12.02 -6.31 -16.63
C GLN A 141 11.64 -7.74 -16.97
N LYS A 142 12.64 -8.63 -16.93
CA LYS A 142 12.43 -10.06 -16.97
C LYS A 142 12.47 -10.58 -15.54
N ILE A 143 11.42 -11.27 -15.12
CA ILE A 143 11.27 -11.76 -13.75
C ILE A 143 10.90 -13.23 -13.81
N VAL A 144 11.66 -14.07 -13.11
CA VAL A 144 11.34 -15.49 -12.94
C VAL A 144 10.33 -15.60 -11.79
N VAL A 145 9.22 -16.27 -12.04
CA VAL A 145 8.20 -16.59 -11.04
C VAL A 145 8.30 -18.09 -10.74
N PRO A 146 8.91 -18.48 -9.62
CA PRO A 146 9.01 -19.89 -9.25
C PRO A 146 7.65 -20.45 -8.83
N PRO A 147 7.49 -21.79 -8.78
CA PRO A 147 6.20 -22.42 -8.48
C PRO A 147 5.64 -22.11 -7.09
N ASP A 148 6.50 -21.77 -6.14
CA ASP A 148 6.16 -21.43 -4.74
C ASP A 148 5.88 -19.95 -4.53
N ALA A 149 6.03 -19.10 -5.55
CA ALA A 149 5.68 -17.70 -5.48
C ALA A 149 4.17 -17.52 -5.19
N SER A 150 3.86 -16.57 -4.32
CA SER A 150 2.47 -16.23 -4.05
C SER A 150 1.86 -15.47 -5.23
N VAL A 151 0.84 -16.04 -5.87
CA VAL A 151 0.12 -15.38 -6.97
C VAL A 151 -1.31 -15.07 -6.54
N SER A 152 -1.73 -13.83 -6.74
CA SER A 152 -3.05 -13.37 -6.27
C SER A 152 -3.64 -12.29 -7.18
N THR A 153 -4.94 -12.07 -7.02
CA THR A 153 -5.65 -10.89 -7.55
C THR A 153 -6.41 -10.17 -6.44
N LEU A 154 -6.77 -8.94 -6.66
CA LEU A 154 -7.61 -8.17 -5.74
C LEU A 154 -9.05 -8.17 -6.25
N VAL A 155 -9.98 -8.57 -5.38
CA VAL A 155 -11.42 -8.55 -5.65
C VAL A 155 -12.14 -7.77 -4.55
N PRO A 156 -13.37 -7.27 -4.77
CA PRO A 156 -14.19 -6.73 -3.70
C PRO A 156 -14.31 -7.73 -2.54
N GLY A 157 -14.05 -7.26 -1.35
CA GLY A 157 -14.10 -8.07 -0.13
C GLY A 157 -15.40 -7.88 0.66
N GLN A 158 -15.61 -8.74 1.64
CA GLN A 158 -16.76 -8.72 2.54
C GLN A 158 -16.32 -8.76 4.00
N ARG A 159 -17.16 -8.27 4.91
CA ARG A 159 -16.91 -8.31 6.36
C ARG A 159 -16.69 -9.74 6.89
N SER A 160 -17.34 -10.73 6.33
CA SER A 160 -17.18 -12.15 6.67
C SER A 160 -15.77 -12.70 6.46
N GLN A 161 -14.94 -12.01 5.70
CA GLN A 161 -13.53 -12.38 5.47
C GLN A 161 -12.57 -11.81 6.52
N LEU A 162 -13.05 -10.89 7.36
CA LEU A 162 -12.30 -10.35 8.48
C LEU A 162 -12.40 -11.33 9.67
N VAL A 163 -11.57 -12.36 9.63
CA VAL A 163 -11.57 -13.45 10.63
C VAL A 163 -10.24 -13.52 11.39
N ALA A 164 -10.25 -14.03 12.59
CA ALA A 164 -9.02 -14.24 13.36
C ALA A 164 -8.01 -15.10 12.59
N GLY A 165 -6.76 -14.63 12.54
CA GLY A 165 -5.65 -15.22 11.78
C GLY A 165 -5.52 -14.73 10.32
N ALA A 166 -6.49 -13.99 9.78
CA ALA A 166 -6.35 -13.36 8.48
C ALA A 166 -5.30 -12.22 8.54
N ALA A 167 -4.47 -12.11 7.51
CA ALA A 167 -3.52 -11.01 7.41
C ALA A 167 -4.21 -9.77 6.81
N VAL A 168 -3.90 -8.60 7.35
CA VAL A 168 -4.45 -7.32 6.88
C VAL A 168 -3.37 -6.30 6.61
N ASN A 169 -3.62 -5.46 5.60
CA ASN A 169 -2.92 -4.22 5.35
C ASN A 169 -3.99 -3.14 5.16
N LEU A 170 -4.02 -2.16 6.04
CA LEU A 170 -5.10 -1.19 6.08
C LEU A 170 -4.60 0.24 6.31
N THR A 171 -5.42 1.19 5.93
CA THR A 171 -5.27 2.60 6.27
C THR A 171 -6.43 3.03 7.15
N MET A 172 -6.14 3.84 8.18
CA MET A 172 -7.12 4.36 9.13
C MET A 172 -7.03 5.88 9.19
N ASP A 173 -8.12 6.48 9.61
CA ASP A 173 -8.14 7.88 10.05
C ASP A 173 -7.59 8.04 11.48
N ALA A 174 -7.57 9.28 11.96
CA ALA A 174 -7.11 9.63 13.31
C ALA A 174 -7.99 9.04 14.44
N GLN A 175 -9.21 8.61 14.12
CA GLN A 175 -10.15 8.00 15.06
C GLN A 175 -10.11 6.46 15.03
N ASN A 176 -9.12 5.87 14.39
CA ASN A 176 -8.96 4.43 14.16
C ASN A 176 -10.11 3.79 13.36
N VAL A 177 -10.80 4.55 12.52
CA VAL A 177 -11.77 4.00 11.59
C VAL A 177 -11.05 3.61 10.30
N ALA A 178 -11.19 2.37 9.88
CA ALA A 178 -10.59 1.89 8.66
C ALA A 178 -11.21 2.59 7.44
N LEU A 179 -10.35 3.19 6.61
CA LEU A 179 -10.71 3.75 5.32
C LEU A 179 -10.71 2.67 4.25
N ARG A 180 -9.64 1.87 4.24
CA ARG A 180 -9.47 0.74 3.34
C ARG A 180 -8.77 -0.41 4.03
N ILE A 181 -9.27 -1.62 3.81
CA ILE A 181 -8.71 -2.87 4.33
C ILE A 181 -8.44 -3.79 3.15
N GLN A 182 -7.19 -4.20 2.99
CA GLN A 182 -6.85 -5.36 2.19
C GLN A 182 -6.69 -6.54 3.13
N VAL A 183 -7.54 -7.55 2.98
CA VAL A 183 -7.49 -8.79 3.75
C VAL A 183 -7.02 -9.94 2.88
N SER A 184 -6.13 -10.75 3.42
CA SER A 184 -5.62 -11.97 2.78
C SER A 184 -6.08 -13.19 3.58
N PRO A 185 -6.31 -14.34 2.93
CA PRO A 185 -6.75 -15.55 3.62
C PRO A 185 -5.72 -15.97 4.68
N LYS A 186 -6.20 -16.67 5.68
CA LYS A 186 -5.36 -17.35 6.66
C LYS A 186 -4.46 -18.35 5.92
N LYS A 187 -3.14 -18.26 6.14
CA LYS A 187 -2.17 -19.26 5.68
C LYS A 187 -2.13 -20.43 6.64
#